data_f19d7b0efdb43a984941c3ac3ad84f9f
#
_entry.id   f19d7b0efdb43a984941c3ac3ad84f9f
#
_cell.length_a   1.000
_cell.length_b   1.000
_cell.length_c   1.000
_cell.angle_alpha   90.00
_cell.angle_beta   90.00
_cell.angle_gamma   90.00
#
_symmetry.space_group_name_H-M   'P 1'
#
loop_
_entity.id
_entity.type
_entity.pdbx_description
1 polymer ?
#
loop_
_entity_poly.entity_id
_entity_poly.type
_entity_poly.pdbx_seq_one_letter_code
_entity_poly.pdbx_strand_id
1 'polypeptide(L)'
;THDMSGIRGWWEEDPTLTQRYWSEMLHQRGKAPQECEAWICEAIVRQHLDSPAMLTILPLQDWMAMDEHLRYPDPTFERINVPANSNHYWRYRMHLTLEELLEAEDFNRLVGRLVKQSGR
;
A
#
# COMPACT_ATOMS: atom_id res chain seq x y z
N THR A 1 0.01 11.36 3.07
CA THR A 1 -0.49 12.16 4.20
C THR A 1 -1.59 11.41 4.96
N HIS A 2 -1.83 11.75 6.21
CA HIS A 2 -2.86 11.12 7.05
C HIS A 2 -4.31 11.32 6.55
N ASP A 3 -4.53 12.24 5.62
CA ASP A 3 -5.84 12.53 5.02
C ASP A 3 -6.16 11.68 3.79
N MET A 4 -5.17 10.98 3.28
CA MET A 4 -5.33 10.14 2.08
C MET A 4 -5.55 8.69 2.47
N SER A 5 -6.26 7.95 1.62
CA SER A 5 -6.29 6.50 1.73
C SER A 5 -4.91 5.91 1.42
N GLY A 6 -4.64 4.72 1.97
CA GLY A 6 -3.53 3.90 1.52
C GLY A 6 -3.78 3.35 0.10
N ILE A 7 -2.79 2.65 -0.45
CA ILE A 7 -2.87 2.05 -1.81
C ILE A 7 -4.13 1.21 -1.98
N ARG A 8 -4.46 0.37 -1.00
CA ARG A 8 -5.63 -0.52 -1.08
C ARG A 8 -6.96 0.23 -1.08
N GLY A 9 -7.10 1.25 -0.22
CA GLY A 9 -8.28 2.09 -0.19
C GLY A 9 -8.44 2.88 -1.49
N TRP A 10 -7.35 3.49 -1.98
CA TRP A 10 -7.34 4.20 -3.25
C TRP A 10 -7.77 3.32 -4.43
N TRP A 11 -7.33 2.06 -4.46
CA TRP A 11 -7.68 1.11 -5.51
C TRP A 11 -9.20 0.90 -5.63
N GLU A 12 -9.90 0.91 -4.50
CA GLU A 12 -11.35 0.66 -4.43
C GLU A 12 -12.21 1.93 -4.60
N GLU A 13 -11.63 3.12 -4.45
CA GLU A 13 -12.38 4.40 -4.46
C GLU A 13 -12.99 4.73 -5.83
N ASP A 14 -12.24 4.51 -6.90
CA ASP A 14 -12.67 4.85 -8.26
C ASP A 14 -12.32 3.71 -9.24
N PRO A 15 -13.28 2.81 -9.51
CA PRO A 15 -13.05 1.68 -10.42
C PRO A 15 -12.64 2.07 -11.84
N THR A 16 -13.07 3.23 -12.32
CA THR A 16 -12.70 3.72 -13.66
C THR A 16 -11.23 4.10 -13.70
N LEU A 17 -10.77 4.83 -12.70
CA LEU A 17 -9.37 5.22 -12.57
C LEU A 17 -8.47 3.99 -12.36
N THR A 18 -8.92 3.07 -11.50
CA THR A 18 -8.23 1.80 -11.24
C THR A 18 -8.08 0.96 -12.51
N GLN A 19 -9.13 0.86 -13.33
CA GLN A 19 -9.06 0.14 -14.60
C GLN A 19 -8.06 0.78 -15.57
N ARG A 20 -7.98 2.10 -15.62
CA ARG A 20 -6.97 2.80 -16.43
C ARG A 20 -5.57 2.51 -15.94
N TYR A 21 -5.34 2.60 -14.62
CA TYR A 21 -4.05 2.28 -14.01
C TYR A 21 -3.63 0.83 -14.29
N TRP A 22 -4.56 -0.11 -14.15
CA TRP A 22 -4.37 -1.53 -14.49
C TRP A 22 -3.87 -1.73 -15.91
N SER A 23 -4.52 -1.08 -16.87
CA SER A 23 -4.23 -1.26 -18.29
C SER A 23 -3.01 -0.45 -18.76
N GLU A 24 -2.92 0.83 -18.34
CA GLU A 24 -1.93 1.77 -18.87
C GLU A 24 -0.61 1.75 -18.08
N MET A 25 -0.68 1.59 -16.76
CA MET A 25 0.50 1.66 -15.90
C MET A 25 1.04 0.29 -15.51
N LEU A 26 0.17 -0.65 -15.22
CA LEU A 26 0.56 -2.02 -14.91
C LEU A 26 0.63 -2.92 -16.14
N HIS A 27 0.19 -2.43 -17.30
CA HIS A 27 0.20 -3.13 -18.59
C HIS A 27 -0.50 -4.49 -18.54
N GLN A 28 -1.55 -4.58 -17.74
CA GLN A 28 -2.33 -5.80 -17.58
C GLN A 28 -3.51 -5.84 -18.55
N ARG A 29 -3.92 -7.05 -18.92
CA ARG A 29 -5.08 -7.26 -19.79
C ARG A 29 -6.32 -7.59 -18.99
N GLY A 30 -7.47 -7.32 -19.58
CA GLY A 30 -8.76 -7.65 -19.00
C GLY A 30 -9.18 -6.69 -17.90
N LYS A 31 -10.11 -7.14 -17.07
CA LYS A 31 -10.69 -6.33 -16.01
C LYS A 31 -9.77 -6.30 -14.78
N ALA A 32 -9.59 -5.13 -14.21
CA ALA A 32 -8.89 -4.96 -12.95
C ALA A 32 -9.59 -5.73 -11.82
N PRO A 33 -8.85 -6.39 -10.92
CA PRO A 33 -9.43 -6.98 -9.71
C PRO A 33 -10.16 -5.93 -8.87
N GLN A 34 -11.21 -6.34 -8.19
CA GLN A 34 -11.95 -5.45 -7.30
C GLN A 34 -11.10 -5.02 -6.09
N GLU A 35 -10.33 -5.95 -5.54
CA GLU A 35 -9.42 -5.71 -4.44
C GLU A 35 -7.98 -5.53 -4.93
N CYS A 36 -7.21 -4.68 -4.24
CA CYS A 36 -5.79 -4.54 -4.49
C CYS A 36 -5.02 -5.70 -3.86
N GLU A 37 -4.72 -6.71 -4.67
CA GLU A 37 -3.95 -7.87 -4.25
C GLU A 37 -2.52 -7.49 -3.84
N ALA A 38 -1.88 -8.31 -3.02
CA ALA A 38 -0.54 -8.03 -2.48
C ALA A 38 0.50 -7.77 -3.57
N TRP A 39 0.48 -8.53 -4.66
CA TRP A 39 1.41 -8.34 -5.77
C TRP A 39 1.19 -7.01 -6.51
N ILE A 40 -0.07 -6.53 -6.57
CA ILE A 40 -0.40 -5.22 -7.14
C ILE A 40 0.17 -4.11 -6.25
N CYS A 41 0.00 -4.23 -4.94
CA CYS A 41 0.61 -3.31 -3.98
C CYS A 41 2.14 -3.28 -4.12
N GLU A 42 2.78 -4.43 -4.28
CA GLU A 42 4.22 -4.52 -4.55
C GLU A 42 4.61 -3.78 -5.83
N ALA A 43 3.86 -3.99 -6.92
CA ALA A 43 4.11 -3.31 -8.19
C ALA A 43 4.01 -1.78 -8.06
N ILE A 44 3.02 -1.28 -7.32
CA ILE A 44 2.83 0.15 -7.07
C ILE A 44 3.97 0.72 -6.21
N VAL A 45 4.34 0.05 -5.12
CA VAL A 45 5.47 0.45 -4.27
C VAL A 45 6.76 0.49 -5.10
N ARG A 46 7.00 -0.52 -5.91
CA ARG A 46 8.17 -0.58 -6.80
C ARG A 46 8.21 0.61 -7.76
N GLN A 47 7.10 0.98 -8.38
CA GLN A 47 7.03 2.17 -9.25
C GLN A 47 7.40 3.46 -8.50
N HIS A 48 6.98 3.60 -7.25
CA HIS A 48 7.36 4.75 -6.43
C HIS A 48 8.86 4.75 -6.10
N LEU A 49 9.43 3.60 -5.78
CA LEU A 49 10.86 3.47 -5.50
C LEU A 49 11.72 3.73 -6.75
N ASP A 50 11.26 3.27 -7.91
CA ASP A 50 11.96 3.44 -9.19
C ASP A 50 11.76 4.83 -9.81
N SER A 51 10.92 5.67 -9.21
CA SER A 51 10.70 7.04 -9.69
C SER A 51 11.97 7.88 -9.56
N PRO A 52 12.15 8.93 -10.40
CA PRO A 52 13.29 9.83 -10.31
C PRO A 52 13.20 10.81 -9.13
N ALA A 53 12.20 10.70 -8.27
CA ALA A 53 12.03 11.54 -7.11
C ALA A 53 13.21 11.36 -6.14
N MET A 54 13.74 12.46 -5.62
CA MET A 54 14.85 12.45 -4.66
C MET A 54 14.45 11.74 -3.36
N LEU A 55 13.21 11.92 -2.93
CA LEU A 55 12.64 11.30 -1.73
C LEU A 55 11.35 10.57 -2.10
N THR A 56 11.20 9.37 -1.57
CA THR A 56 9.98 8.58 -1.63
C THR A 56 9.60 8.18 -0.21
N ILE A 57 8.46 8.69 0.27
CA ILE A 57 7.97 8.43 1.63
C ILE A 57 6.65 7.68 1.50
N LEU A 58 6.63 6.44 1.96
CA LEU A 58 5.46 5.56 1.94
C LEU A 58 5.04 5.26 3.38
N PRO A 59 3.73 5.32 3.69
CA PRO A 59 3.22 4.87 4.98
C PRO A 59 3.52 3.40 5.23
N LEU A 60 3.69 3.02 6.49
CA LEU A 60 3.95 1.63 6.86
C LEU A 60 2.83 0.68 6.37
N GLN A 61 1.59 1.16 6.36
CA GLN A 61 0.44 0.42 5.86
C GLN A 61 0.60 0.00 4.39
N ASP A 62 1.17 0.88 3.56
CA ASP A 62 1.41 0.59 2.14
C ASP A 62 2.53 -0.43 1.96
N TRP A 63 3.56 -0.39 2.81
CA TRP A 63 4.57 -1.43 2.84
C TRP A 63 3.99 -2.78 3.25
N MET A 64 3.22 -2.84 4.33
CA MET A 64 2.57 -4.07 4.81
C MET A 64 1.56 -4.62 3.80
N ALA A 65 0.95 -3.75 2.98
CA ALA A 65 0.00 -4.17 1.95
C ALA A 65 0.59 -5.11 0.90
N MET A 66 1.92 -5.14 0.76
CA MET A 66 2.62 -6.08 -0.13
C MET A 66 2.63 -7.53 0.39
N ASP A 67 2.24 -7.76 1.63
CA ASP A 67 2.24 -9.09 2.26
C ASP A 67 0.83 -9.48 2.71
N GLU A 68 0.29 -10.56 2.15
CA GLU A 68 -1.07 -11.03 2.44
C GLU A 68 -1.29 -11.38 3.91
N HIS A 69 -0.24 -11.80 4.61
CA HIS A 69 -0.32 -12.25 6.00
C HIS A 69 -0.15 -11.11 7.00
N LEU A 70 0.55 -10.04 6.61
CA LEU A 70 0.85 -8.90 7.48
C LEU A 70 -0.14 -7.75 7.34
N ARG A 71 -0.74 -7.58 6.17
CA ARG A 71 -1.67 -6.47 5.94
C ARG A 71 -2.96 -6.61 6.74
N TYR A 72 -3.63 -5.49 6.98
CA TYR A 72 -4.98 -5.53 7.57
C TYR A 72 -5.92 -6.39 6.71
N PRO A 73 -6.78 -7.21 7.33
CA PRO A 73 -7.81 -7.92 6.58
C PRO A 73 -8.73 -6.96 5.80
N ASP A 74 -9.14 -5.87 6.43
CA ASP A 74 -10.00 -4.84 5.83
C ASP A 74 -9.21 -3.54 5.60
N PRO A 75 -9.10 -3.06 4.34
CA PRO A 75 -8.35 -1.85 4.03
C PRO A 75 -8.89 -0.58 4.68
N THR A 76 -10.15 -0.55 5.15
CA THR A 76 -10.69 0.61 5.85
C THR A 76 -9.98 0.90 7.17
N PHE A 77 -9.41 -0.12 7.82
CA PHE A 77 -8.63 0.03 9.05
C PHE A 77 -7.22 0.59 8.84
N GLU A 78 -6.75 0.66 7.62
CA GLU A 78 -5.45 1.25 7.29
C GLU A 78 -5.49 2.78 7.33
N ARG A 79 -6.67 3.36 7.31
CA ARG A 79 -6.86 4.80 7.22
C ARG A 79 -6.68 5.48 8.57
N ILE A 80 -5.89 6.55 8.60
CA ILE A 80 -5.61 7.33 9.82
C ILE A 80 -6.70 8.36 10.06
N ASN A 81 -7.09 9.09 9.02
CA ASN A 81 -8.11 10.13 9.09
C ASN A 81 -9.14 10.02 7.95
N VAL A 82 -10.35 10.45 8.23
CA VAL A 82 -11.44 10.58 7.25
C VAL A 82 -11.96 12.02 7.30
N PRO A 83 -11.38 12.95 6.53
CA PRO A 83 -11.70 14.39 6.64
C PRO A 83 -13.17 14.72 6.45
N ALA A 84 -13.89 13.93 5.65
CA ALA A 84 -15.33 14.09 5.43
C ALA A 84 -16.19 13.72 6.64
N ASN A 85 -15.64 13.06 7.65
CA ASN A 85 -16.35 12.60 8.84
C ASN A 85 -15.90 13.42 10.06
N SER A 86 -16.70 14.39 10.45
CA SER A 86 -16.44 15.25 11.62
C SER A 86 -16.38 14.48 12.95
N ASN A 87 -16.94 13.29 13.01
CA ASN A 87 -16.95 12.41 14.17
C ASN A 87 -15.83 11.37 14.15
N HIS A 88 -14.94 11.44 13.17
CA HIS A 88 -13.80 10.53 13.08
C HIS A 88 -12.77 10.84 14.18
N TYR A 89 -12.36 9.81 14.91
CA TYR A 89 -11.31 9.91 15.91
C TYR A 89 -9.99 9.36 15.35
N TRP A 90 -8.92 10.07 15.52
CA TRP A 90 -7.56 9.68 15.13
C TRP A 90 -7.03 8.60 16.08
N ARG A 91 -7.51 7.38 15.93
CA ARG A 91 -7.17 6.24 16.78
C ARG A 91 -6.51 5.10 16.01
N TYR A 92 -5.79 5.44 14.95
CA TYR A 92 -5.05 4.41 14.24
C TYR A 92 -4.12 3.66 15.20
N ARG A 93 -4.19 2.36 15.17
CA ARG A 93 -3.28 1.47 15.87
C ARG A 93 -2.86 0.36 14.93
N MET A 94 -1.57 0.14 14.81
CA MET A 94 -1.04 -1.00 14.08
C MET A 94 -1.55 -2.30 14.72
N HIS A 95 -2.00 -3.25 13.90
CA HIS A 95 -2.56 -4.53 14.38
C HIS A 95 -1.48 -5.55 14.74
N LEU A 96 -0.23 -5.28 14.36
CA LEU A 96 0.94 -6.08 14.70
C LEU A 96 1.73 -5.40 15.81
N THR A 97 2.41 -6.20 16.66
CA THR A 97 3.43 -5.68 17.56
C THR A 97 4.73 -5.38 16.81
N LEU A 98 5.59 -4.57 17.39
CA LEU A 98 6.92 -4.31 16.79
C LEU A 98 7.76 -5.58 16.74
N GLU A 99 7.60 -6.45 17.72
CA GLU A 99 8.27 -7.75 17.79
C GLU A 99 7.82 -8.66 16.64
N GLU A 100 6.52 -8.75 16.38
CA GLU A 100 5.97 -9.49 15.23
C GLU A 100 6.50 -8.95 13.90
N LEU A 101 6.61 -7.63 13.76
CA LEU A 101 7.15 -7.02 12.56
C LEU A 101 8.64 -7.33 12.38
N LEU A 102 9.42 -7.32 13.47
CA LEU A 102 10.83 -7.72 13.46
C LEU A 102 11.03 -9.19 13.06
N GLU A 103 10.11 -10.06 13.47
CA GLU A 103 10.14 -11.50 13.17
C GLU A 103 9.61 -11.83 11.76
N ALA A 104 9.01 -10.88 11.05
CA ALA A 104 8.48 -11.06 9.70
C ALA A 104 9.62 -11.09 8.66
N GLU A 105 10.43 -12.14 8.67
CA GLU A 105 11.68 -12.25 7.91
C GLU A 105 11.49 -12.09 6.40
N ASP A 106 10.48 -12.75 5.82
CA ASP A 106 10.22 -12.68 4.37
C ASP A 106 9.82 -11.26 3.95
N PHE A 107 8.97 -10.61 4.72
CA PHE A 107 8.57 -9.22 4.49
C PHE A 107 9.77 -8.27 4.59
N ASN A 108 10.56 -8.38 5.65
CA ASN A 108 11.72 -7.52 5.87
C ASN A 108 12.76 -7.70 4.74
N ARG A 109 12.92 -8.94 4.28
CA ARG A 109 13.81 -9.26 3.16
C ARG A 109 13.30 -8.68 1.84
N LEU A 110 11.98 -8.74 1.60
CA LEU A 110 11.35 -8.13 0.43
C LEU A 110 11.56 -6.60 0.42
N VAL A 111 11.27 -5.93 1.52
CA VAL A 111 11.48 -4.47 1.65
C VAL A 111 12.94 -4.09 1.38
N GLY A 112 13.87 -4.77 2.04
CA GLY A 112 15.31 -4.53 1.85
C GLY A 112 15.75 -4.73 0.41
N ARG A 113 15.23 -5.77 -0.27
CA ARG A 113 15.53 -6.04 -1.67
C ARG A 113 15.02 -4.94 -2.60
N LEU A 114 13.76 -4.51 -2.42
CA LEU A 114 13.15 -3.46 -3.25
C LEU A 114 13.89 -2.14 -3.12
N VAL A 115 14.20 -1.73 -1.89
CA VAL A 115 14.97 -0.50 -1.65
C VAL A 115 16.36 -0.59 -2.30
N LYS A 116 17.07 -1.69 -2.10
CA LYS A 116 18.41 -1.89 -2.69
C LYS A 116 18.36 -1.89 -4.22
N GLN A 117 17.40 -2.56 -4.83
CA GLN A 117 17.24 -2.62 -6.29
C GLN A 117 16.93 -1.26 -6.90
N SER A 118 16.25 -0.38 -6.20
CA SER A 118 15.95 0.99 -6.66
C SER A 118 17.16 1.93 -6.62
N GLY A 119 18.27 1.51 -6.03
CA GLY A 119 19.47 2.32 -5.88
C GLY A 119 19.43 3.36 -4.75
N ARG A 120 18.44 3.25 -3.86
CA ARG A 120 18.22 4.17 -2.73
C ARG A 120 18.95 3.73 -1.47
#